data_3d2809958e11068abcc4ebcab481f39e
#
_entry.id   3d2809958e11068abcc4ebcab481f39e
#
_cell.length_a   1.000
_cell.length_b   1.000
_cell.length_c   1.000
_cell.angle_alpha   90.00
_cell.angle_beta   90.00
_cell.angle_gamma   90.00
#
_symmetry.space_group_name_H-M   'P 1'
#
loop_
_entity.id
_entity.type
_entity.pdbx_description
1 polymer ?
#
loop_
_entity_poly.entity_id
_entity_poly.type
_entity_poly.pdbx_seq_one_letter_code
_entity_poly.pdbx_strand_id
1 'polypeptide(L)'
;TLFRSDTVNLGSRLEGITRQYGVALLVSQETARLAQGIVFREIDFVRVKGKDIPIQIYEPLALTSEADATTLAQLKTWEQALAAYRAQQWDEAERLLKKLKDVEPDVRLYDIFLQRVADYRLDPPGADWDGVKKFDSK
;
A
#
# COMPACT_ATOMS: atom_id res chain seq x y z
N THR A 1 2.15 -28.65 1.37
CA THR A 1 1.55 -27.43 1.04
C THR A 1 2.42 -26.24 1.28
N LEU A 2 1.92 -25.22 0.83
CA LEU A 2 2.54 -23.96 0.81
C LEU A 2 2.49 -23.22 2.12
N PHE A 3 1.64 -23.62 3.05
CA PHE A 3 1.35 -22.79 4.21
C PHE A 3 1.98 -23.34 5.47
N ARG A 4 2.90 -22.56 6.00
CA ARG A 4 3.36 -22.72 7.36
C ARG A 4 2.46 -21.88 8.27
N SER A 5 2.52 -22.14 9.56
CA SER A 5 1.67 -21.44 10.51
C SER A 5 1.81 -19.94 10.43
N ASP A 6 3.04 -19.45 10.30
CA ASP A 6 3.27 -18.01 10.22
C ASP A 6 2.62 -17.40 8.99
N THR A 7 2.69 -18.10 7.86
CA THR A 7 2.10 -17.63 6.62
C THR A 7 0.58 -17.58 6.73
N VAL A 8 -0.01 -18.59 7.34
CA VAL A 8 -1.46 -18.62 7.53
C VAL A 8 -1.91 -17.49 8.45
N ASN A 9 -1.20 -17.29 9.56
CA ASN A 9 -1.54 -16.23 10.49
C ASN A 9 -1.42 -14.86 9.85
N LEU A 10 -0.37 -14.65 9.05
CA LEU A 10 -0.18 -13.40 8.36
C LEU A 10 -1.30 -13.16 7.35
N GLY A 11 -1.65 -14.19 6.57
CA GLY A 11 -2.73 -14.09 5.61
C GLY A 11 -4.05 -13.72 6.25
N SER A 12 -4.36 -14.32 7.41
CA SER A 12 -5.57 -14.01 8.14
C SER A 12 -5.60 -12.56 8.59
N ARG A 13 -4.46 -12.02 9.04
CA ARG A 13 -4.36 -10.63 9.44
C ARG A 13 -4.49 -9.68 8.26
N LEU A 14 -3.92 -10.05 7.12
CA LEU A 14 -4.02 -9.24 5.93
C LEU A 14 -5.46 -9.17 5.42
N GLU A 15 -6.22 -10.25 5.58
CA GLU A 15 -7.65 -10.22 5.22
C GLU A 15 -8.40 -9.15 6.00
N GLY A 16 -8.08 -9.00 7.28
CA GLY A 16 -8.70 -7.97 8.10
C GLY A 16 -8.30 -6.57 7.69
N ILE A 17 -7.14 -6.43 7.07
CA ILE A 17 -6.59 -5.14 6.67
C ILE A 17 -7.08 -4.71 5.30
N THR A 18 -7.40 -5.64 4.40
CA THR A 18 -7.82 -5.31 3.03
C THR A 18 -8.92 -4.27 2.98
N ARG A 19 -9.89 -4.39 3.89
CA ARG A 19 -11.00 -3.44 3.93
C ARG A 19 -10.55 -2.03 4.28
N GLN A 20 -9.51 -1.91 5.07
CA GLN A 20 -9.00 -0.59 5.47
C GLN A 20 -8.33 0.13 4.31
N TYR A 21 -7.87 -0.61 3.31
CA TYR A 21 -7.25 -0.01 2.13
C TYR A 21 -8.18 0.03 0.93
N GLY A 22 -9.37 -0.55 1.05
CA GLY A 22 -10.31 -0.56 -0.05
C GLY A 22 -9.86 -1.40 -1.23
N VAL A 23 -9.08 -2.45 -0.98
CA VAL A 23 -8.59 -3.35 -2.02
C VAL A 23 -9.16 -4.74 -1.81
N ALA A 24 -9.17 -5.54 -2.87
CA ALA A 24 -9.78 -6.87 -2.83
C ALA A 24 -8.85 -7.92 -2.25
N LEU A 25 -7.53 -7.75 -2.44
CA LEU A 25 -6.57 -8.77 -2.04
C LEU A 25 -5.23 -8.11 -1.72
N LEU A 26 -4.63 -8.53 -0.63
CA LEU A 26 -3.28 -8.12 -0.27
C LEU A 26 -2.39 -9.34 -0.13
N VAL A 27 -1.15 -9.21 -0.60
CA VAL A 27 -0.14 -10.26 -0.45
C VAL A 27 1.13 -9.64 0.11
N SER A 28 1.98 -10.47 0.71
CA SER A 28 3.26 -10.02 1.24
C SER A 28 4.25 -9.81 0.11
N GLN A 29 5.35 -9.12 0.42
CA GLN A 29 6.43 -8.92 -0.54
C GLN A 29 6.98 -10.25 -1.04
N GLU A 30 7.11 -11.23 -0.16
CA GLU A 30 7.63 -12.52 -0.55
C GLU A 30 6.72 -13.19 -1.57
N THR A 31 5.43 -13.16 -1.34
CA THR A 31 4.46 -13.73 -2.28
C THR A 31 4.51 -13.00 -3.61
N ALA A 32 4.56 -11.68 -3.58
CA ALA A 32 4.62 -10.89 -4.80
C ALA A 32 5.88 -11.20 -5.60
N ARG A 33 7.00 -11.40 -4.90
CA ARG A 33 8.27 -11.70 -5.55
C ARG A 33 8.27 -13.06 -6.24
N LEU A 34 7.57 -14.02 -5.65
CA LEU A 34 7.51 -15.38 -6.20
C LEU A 34 6.51 -15.52 -7.34
N ALA A 35 5.53 -14.66 -7.41
CA ALA A 35 4.51 -14.72 -8.46
C ALA A 35 5.03 -14.04 -9.71
N GLN A 36 5.07 -14.78 -10.80
CA GLN A 36 5.56 -14.26 -12.08
C GLN A 36 4.39 -13.90 -12.97
N GLY A 37 4.62 -12.92 -13.86
CA GLY A 37 3.62 -12.54 -14.83
C GLY A 37 2.49 -11.68 -14.28
N ILE A 38 2.66 -11.10 -13.10
CA ILE A 38 1.66 -10.25 -12.47
C ILE A 38 2.30 -8.91 -12.14
N VAL A 39 1.55 -7.83 -12.42
CA VAL A 39 1.94 -6.48 -12.03
C VAL A 39 1.33 -6.21 -10.66
N PHE A 40 2.17 -5.86 -9.71
CA PHE A 40 1.74 -5.56 -8.33
C PHE A 40 1.90 -4.08 -8.04
N ARG A 41 1.02 -3.58 -7.18
CA ARG A 41 1.15 -2.24 -6.62
C ARG A 41 1.48 -2.38 -5.14
N GLU A 42 2.56 -1.75 -4.69
CA GLU A 42 2.86 -1.70 -3.27
C GLU A 42 1.82 -0.81 -2.59
N ILE A 43 1.15 -1.35 -1.59
CA ILE A 43 0.09 -0.62 -0.90
C ILE A 43 0.64 0.15 0.28
N ASP A 44 1.46 -0.51 1.10
CA ASP A 44 1.95 0.14 2.32
C ASP A 44 3.05 -0.70 2.96
N PHE A 45 3.64 -0.12 3.98
CA PHE A 45 4.64 -0.75 4.83
C PHE A 45 4.01 -0.77 6.22
N VAL A 46 3.69 -1.95 6.74
CA VAL A 46 2.82 -2.05 7.92
C VAL A 46 3.43 -2.94 8.98
N ARG A 47 3.11 -2.65 10.23
CA ARG A 47 3.40 -3.52 11.36
C ARG A 47 2.06 -3.99 11.92
N VAL A 48 1.82 -5.31 11.84
CA VAL A 48 0.58 -5.87 12.33
C VAL A 48 0.76 -6.32 13.77
N LYS A 49 -0.35 -6.38 14.49
CA LYS A 49 -0.34 -6.78 15.88
C LYS A 49 0.29 -8.16 16.03
N GLY A 50 1.20 -8.29 16.98
CA GLY A 50 1.88 -9.55 17.24
C GLY A 50 3.08 -9.81 16.38
N LYS A 51 3.45 -8.88 15.51
CA LYS A 51 4.64 -8.99 14.68
C LYS A 51 5.52 -7.77 14.91
N ASP A 52 6.79 -8.00 15.22
CA ASP A 52 7.73 -6.91 15.46
C ASP A 52 8.29 -6.32 14.18
N ILE A 53 8.38 -7.14 13.13
CA ILE A 53 9.01 -6.73 11.88
C ILE A 53 7.97 -6.18 10.93
N PRO A 54 8.19 -4.97 10.40
CA PRO A 54 7.26 -4.41 9.40
C PRO A 54 7.29 -5.23 8.12
N ILE A 55 6.17 -5.26 7.42
CA ILE A 55 6.06 -5.95 6.15
C ILE A 55 5.51 -5.01 5.09
N GLN A 56 5.99 -5.20 3.87
CA GLN A 56 5.43 -4.51 2.72
C GLN A 56 4.29 -5.37 2.17
N ILE A 57 3.18 -4.71 1.87
CA ILE A 57 2.00 -5.39 1.35
C ILE A 57 1.69 -4.87 -0.04
N TYR A 58 1.21 -5.77 -0.88
CA TYR A 58 1.03 -5.52 -2.31
C TYR A 58 -0.35 -5.96 -2.76
N GLU A 59 -0.82 -5.32 -3.80
CA GLU A 59 -2.08 -5.67 -4.46
C GLU A 59 -1.78 -6.08 -5.89
N PRO A 60 -2.29 -7.24 -6.36
CA PRO A 60 -2.15 -7.58 -7.77
C PRO A 60 -3.07 -6.70 -8.60
N LEU A 61 -2.54 -6.08 -9.64
CA LEU A 61 -3.31 -5.20 -10.50
C LEU A 61 -3.77 -5.89 -11.77
N ALA A 62 -2.88 -6.62 -12.42
CA ALA A 62 -3.17 -7.21 -13.74
C ALA A 62 -2.08 -8.21 -14.08
N LEU A 63 -2.36 -9.05 -15.06
CA LEU A 63 -1.31 -9.84 -15.67
C LEU A 63 -0.37 -8.91 -16.43
N THR A 64 0.91 -9.21 -16.39
CA THR A 64 1.91 -8.39 -17.09
C THR A 64 1.57 -8.25 -18.57
N SER A 65 1.07 -9.35 -19.18
CA SER A 65 0.73 -9.36 -20.59
C SER A 65 -0.51 -8.51 -20.92
N GLU A 66 -1.29 -8.14 -19.90
CA GLU A 66 -2.55 -7.40 -20.10
C GLU A 66 -2.52 -5.99 -19.53
N ALA A 67 -1.44 -5.63 -18.84
CA ALA A 67 -1.35 -4.29 -18.25
C ALA A 67 -1.21 -3.26 -19.35
N ASP A 68 -2.12 -2.27 -19.37
CA ASP A 68 -2.07 -1.24 -20.40
C ASP A 68 -1.22 -0.05 -19.96
N ALA A 69 -1.02 0.89 -20.89
CA ALA A 69 -0.17 2.05 -20.64
C ALA A 69 -0.70 2.92 -19.51
N THR A 70 -2.02 3.05 -19.40
CA THR A 70 -2.62 3.85 -18.33
C THR A 70 -2.35 3.23 -16.98
N THR A 71 -2.53 1.92 -16.85
CA THR A 71 -2.25 1.22 -15.60
C THR A 71 -0.80 1.40 -15.18
N LEU A 72 0.13 1.25 -16.12
CA LEU A 72 1.55 1.36 -15.81
C LEU A 72 1.93 2.80 -15.45
N ALA A 73 1.34 3.80 -16.11
CA ALA A 73 1.58 5.20 -15.80
C ALA A 73 1.05 5.54 -14.40
N GLN A 74 -0.14 5.07 -14.08
CA GLN A 74 -0.73 5.28 -12.75
C GLN A 74 0.11 4.62 -11.67
N LEU A 75 0.62 3.42 -11.92
CA LEU A 75 1.49 2.74 -10.98
C LEU A 75 2.76 3.54 -10.71
N LYS A 76 3.37 4.08 -11.76
CA LYS A 76 4.57 4.88 -11.58
C LYS A 76 4.30 6.13 -10.75
N THR A 77 3.19 6.80 -11.01
CA THR A 77 2.81 7.98 -10.25
C THR A 77 2.53 7.61 -8.79
N TRP A 78 1.88 6.47 -8.58
CA TRP A 78 1.61 5.99 -7.23
C TRP A 78 2.92 5.73 -6.46
N GLU A 79 3.90 5.13 -7.12
CA GLU A 79 5.19 4.88 -6.48
C GLU A 79 5.87 6.19 -6.07
N GLN A 80 5.74 7.22 -6.89
CA GLN A 80 6.27 8.53 -6.55
C GLN A 80 5.51 9.15 -5.37
N ALA A 81 4.18 8.99 -5.36
CA ALA A 81 3.36 9.50 -4.27
C ALA A 81 3.72 8.81 -2.96
N LEU A 82 3.92 7.50 -3.00
CA LEU A 82 4.26 6.72 -1.81
C LEU A 82 5.63 7.13 -1.28
N ALA A 83 6.59 7.38 -2.16
CA ALA A 83 7.92 7.86 -1.76
C ALA A 83 7.83 9.23 -1.10
N ALA A 84 7.06 10.15 -1.67
CA ALA A 84 6.87 11.47 -1.09
C ALA A 84 6.20 11.39 0.29
N TYR A 85 5.20 10.54 0.41
CA TYR A 85 4.50 10.29 1.66
C TYR A 85 5.48 9.80 2.74
N ARG A 86 6.32 8.83 2.41
CA ARG A 86 7.29 8.29 3.37
C ARG A 86 8.39 9.29 3.73
N ALA A 87 8.68 10.22 2.82
CA ALA A 87 9.65 11.28 3.07
C ALA A 87 9.02 12.49 3.76
N GLN A 88 7.75 12.40 4.13
CA GLN A 88 7.00 13.46 4.78
C GLN A 88 6.93 14.73 3.93
N GLN A 89 6.97 14.56 2.62
CA GLN A 89 6.76 15.63 1.66
C GLN A 89 5.26 15.69 1.36
N TRP A 90 4.53 16.26 2.31
CA TRP A 90 3.07 16.18 2.28
C TRP A 90 2.45 16.91 1.09
N ASP A 91 3.00 18.05 0.70
CA ASP A 91 2.47 18.79 -0.44
C ASP A 91 2.62 18.00 -1.74
N GLU A 92 3.79 17.39 -1.94
CA GLU A 92 4.05 16.61 -3.14
C GLU A 92 3.21 15.34 -3.13
N ALA A 93 3.11 14.69 -1.98
CA ALA A 93 2.28 13.48 -1.86
C ALA A 93 0.83 13.82 -2.21
N GLU A 94 0.31 14.92 -1.67
CA GLU A 94 -1.06 15.33 -1.95
C GLU A 94 -1.25 15.63 -3.43
N ARG A 95 -0.33 16.35 -4.04
CA ARG A 95 -0.40 16.69 -5.45
C ARG A 95 -0.50 15.43 -6.32
N LEU A 96 0.37 14.47 -6.05
CA LEU A 96 0.41 13.22 -6.83
C LEU A 96 -0.82 12.37 -6.60
N LEU A 97 -1.29 12.30 -5.35
CA LEU A 97 -2.50 11.53 -5.04
C LEU A 97 -3.73 12.12 -5.71
N LYS A 98 -3.84 13.44 -5.75
CA LYS A 98 -4.95 14.10 -6.44
C LYS A 98 -4.89 13.83 -7.94
N LYS A 99 -3.69 13.85 -8.52
CA LYS A 99 -3.51 13.53 -9.93
C LYS A 99 -3.95 12.10 -10.24
N LEU A 100 -3.60 11.16 -9.35
CA LEU A 100 -4.03 9.77 -9.49
C LEU A 100 -5.55 9.66 -9.43
N LYS A 101 -6.16 10.37 -8.49
CA LYS A 101 -7.60 10.31 -8.30
C LYS A 101 -8.36 10.92 -9.47
N ASP A 102 -7.79 11.92 -10.12
CA ASP A 102 -8.43 12.53 -11.29
C ASP A 102 -8.60 11.51 -12.41
N VAL A 103 -7.64 10.60 -12.56
CA VAL A 103 -7.70 9.55 -13.60
C VAL A 103 -8.56 8.37 -13.16
N GLU A 104 -8.47 8.00 -11.88
CA GLU A 104 -9.19 6.85 -11.33
C GLU A 104 -9.94 7.25 -10.06
N PRO A 105 -11.06 7.98 -10.20
CA PRO A 105 -11.75 8.54 -9.02
C PRO A 105 -12.38 7.49 -8.11
N ASP A 106 -12.57 6.27 -8.59
CA ASP A 106 -13.21 5.22 -7.80
C ASP A 106 -12.23 4.40 -6.95
N VAL A 107 -10.92 4.66 -7.06
CA VAL A 107 -9.92 3.92 -6.30
C VAL A 107 -9.84 4.51 -4.90
N ARG A 108 -10.41 3.78 -3.94
CA ARG A 108 -10.48 4.26 -2.54
C ARG A 108 -9.12 4.42 -1.90
N LEU A 109 -8.14 3.68 -2.36
CA LEU A 109 -6.78 3.75 -1.82
C LEU A 109 -6.25 5.18 -1.85
N TYR A 110 -6.53 5.92 -2.92
CA TYR A 110 -6.05 7.30 -3.03
C TYR A 110 -6.71 8.20 -1.99
N ASP A 111 -8.00 8.00 -1.74
CA ASP A 111 -8.71 8.77 -0.71
C ASP A 111 -8.16 8.48 0.68
N ILE A 112 -7.84 7.23 0.94
CA ILE A 112 -7.31 6.82 2.24
C ILE A 112 -5.97 7.50 2.49
N PHE A 113 -5.09 7.53 1.50
CA PHE A 113 -3.79 8.17 1.67
C PHE A 113 -3.89 9.69 1.70
N LEU A 114 -4.84 10.27 0.97
CA LEU A 114 -5.10 11.71 1.09
C LEU A 114 -5.53 12.07 2.50
N GLN A 115 -6.37 11.24 3.12
CA GLN A 115 -6.78 11.46 4.49
C GLN A 115 -5.60 11.35 5.45
N ARG A 116 -4.72 10.37 5.24
CA ARG A 116 -3.52 10.24 6.07
C ARG A 116 -2.62 11.46 5.96
N VAL A 117 -2.44 11.97 4.74
CA VAL A 117 -1.64 13.17 4.54
C VAL A 117 -2.23 14.34 5.32
N ALA A 118 -3.55 14.51 5.25
CA ALA A 118 -4.21 15.58 6.01
C ALA A 118 -3.99 15.41 7.51
N ASP A 119 -4.11 14.19 8.01
CA ASP A 119 -3.93 13.90 9.43
C ASP A 119 -2.49 14.16 9.86
N TYR A 120 -1.51 13.74 9.06
CA TYR A 120 -0.10 13.94 9.39
C TYR A 120 0.34 15.40 9.30
N ARG A 121 -0.34 16.20 8.46
CA ARG A 121 -0.04 17.63 8.45
C ARG A 121 -0.37 18.26 9.80
N LEU A 122 -1.44 17.77 10.45
CA LEU A 122 -1.85 18.29 11.75
C LEU A 122 -1.03 17.71 12.90
N ASP A 123 -0.57 16.47 12.73
CA ASP A 123 0.17 15.76 13.78
C ASP A 123 1.26 14.92 13.12
N PRO A 124 2.38 15.53 12.75
CA PRO A 124 3.43 14.80 12.03
C PRO A 124 4.04 13.67 12.84
N PRO A 125 4.47 12.60 12.18
CA PRO A 125 4.97 11.42 12.90
C PRO A 125 6.38 11.56 13.47
N GLY A 126 7.09 12.65 13.14
CA GLY A 126 8.44 12.87 13.65
C GLY A 126 9.50 12.61 12.59
N ALA A 127 10.68 13.19 12.82
CA ALA A 127 11.74 13.15 11.80
C ALA A 127 12.31 11.75 11.58
N ASP A 128 12.23 10.89 12.57
CA ASP A 128 12.78 9.55 12.50
C ASP A 128 11.74 8.49 12.12
N TRP A 129 10.58 8.92 11.62
CA TRP A 129 9.53 8.00 11.20
C TRP A 129 10.03 7.11 10.06
N ASP A 130 9.74 5.83 10.18
CA ASP A 130 10.20 4.83 9.22
C ASP A 130 9.18 4.54 8.10
N GLY A 131 8.11 5.30 8.04
CA GLY A 131 7.08 5.09 7.02
C GLY A 131 6.11 3.97 7.32
N VAL A 132 6.22 3.36 8.48
CA VAL A 132 5.41 2.20 8.84
C VAL A 132 4.09 2.65 9.44
N LYS A 133 3.01 2.00 8.99
CA LYS A 133 1.68 2.16 9.59
C LYS A 133 1.46 1.01 10.57
N LYS A 134 1.14 1.34 11.81
CA LYS A 134 0.87 0.34 12.83
C LYS A 134 -0.61 0.01 12.89
N PHE A 135 -0.90 -1.27 12.97
CA PHE A 135 -2.26 -1.76 13.20
C PHE A 135 -2.28 -2.45 14.55
N ASP A 136 -2.72 -1.73 15.57
CA ASP A 136 -2.71 -2.20 16.95
C ASP A 136 -3.93 -3.06 17.27
N SER A 137 -5.02 -2.84 16.58
CA SER A 137 -6.22 -3.65 16.75
C SER A 137 -6.33 -4.63 15.60
N LYS A 138 -6.96 -5.75 15.87
CA LYS A 138 -7.08 -6.84 14.90
C LYS A 138 -7.49 -6.45 13.52
#